data_dfe4c3c623af2ffbe7bddbf4c4f3727e
#
_entry.id   dfe4c3c623af2ffbe7bddbf4c4f3727e
#
_cell.length_a   1.000
_cell.length_b   1.000
_cell.length_c   1.000
_cell.angle_alpha   90.00
_cell.angle_beta   90.00
_cell.angle_gamma   90.00
#
_symmetry.space_group_name_H-M   'P 1'
#
loop_
_entity.id
_entity.type
_entity.pdbx_description
1 polymer ?
#
loop_
_entity_poly.entity_id
_entity_poly.type
_entity_poly.pdbx_seq_one_letter_code
_entity_poly.pdbx_strand_id
1 'polypeptide(L)'
;MTSADQPDPDRLLAIYLQDHRAGAAAGVALAQRCARSNEGTPLGDVLAEIAREIDEDREALDDIMGRLDVSESQLKSLGARAGELVGRVKTNGVLTGYSPSSRVVELEGLIAGVSGKRQLWASLSATASTRSELDEAELRALFARATSQIERLEAEHHRAAVTAFSGAGTAL
;
A
#
# COMPACT_ATOMS: atom_id res chain seq x y z
N MET A 1 -42.67 3.42 7.20
CA MET A 1 -41.39 2.68 7.17
C MET A 1 -40.33 3.67 7.53
N THR A 2 -39.86 3.62 8.77
CA THR A 2 -38.95 4.56 9.41
C THR A 2 -37.51 4.35 8.85
N SER A 3 -36.90 5.43 8.39
CA SER A 3 -35.51 5.54 7.91
C SER A 3 -34.47 5.40 9.04
N ALA A 4 -34.51 4.32 9.77
CA ALA A 4 -33.74 4.16 11.01
C ALA A 4 -32.77 2.97 10.93
N ASP A 5 -31.88 2.92 9.95
CA ASP A 5 -30.67 2.08 10.06
C ASP A 5 -29.68 2.23 8.87
N GLN A 6 -29.56 3.40 8.29
CA GLN A 6 -28.42 3.62 7.41
C GLN A 6 -27.26 4.10 8.27
N PRO A 7 -26.10 3.40 8.22
CA PRO A 7 -24.92 3.83 8.96
C PRO A 7 -24.48 5.21 8.43
N ASP A 8 -24.07 6.07 9.37
CA ASP A 8 -23.54 7.41 9.09
C ASP A 8 -22.40 7.36 8.05
N PRO A 9 -22.54 8.05 6.90
CA PRO A 9 -21.52 8.02 5.85
C PRO A 9 -20.14 8.50 6.32
N ASP A 10 -20.08 9.46 7.24
CA ASP A 10 -18.82 9.99 7.77
C ASP A 10 -18.11 8.96 8.66
N ARG A 11 -18.90 8.25 9.46
CA ARG A 11 -18.39 7.13 10.25
C ARG A 11 -17.85 6.00 9.37
N LEU A 12 -18.55 5.66 8.28
CA LEU A 12 -18.10 4.63 7.35
C LEU A 12 -16.80 5.04 6.65
N LEU A 13 -16.71 6.30 6.21
CA LEU A 13 -15.49 6.83 5.61
C LEU A 13 -14.33 6.81 6.61
N ALA A 14 -14.55 7.21 7.85
CA ALA A 14 -13.51 7.19 8.89
C ALA A 14 -12.97 5.77 9.12
N ILE A 15 -13.83 4.76 9.19
CA ILE A 15 -13.41 3.34 9.32
C ILE A 15 -12.58 2.92 8.11
N TYR A 16 -13.04 3.22 6.90
CA TYR A 16 -12.36 2.89 5.65
C TYR A 16 -10.95 3.51 5.57
N LEU A 17 -10.81 4.79 5.93
CA LEU A 17 -9.52 5.47 5.94
C LEU A 17 -8.57 4.91 7.00
N GLN A 18 -9.09 4.54 8.16
CA GLN A 18 -8.28 3.92 9.22
C GLN A 18 -7.75 2.54 8.81
N ASP A 19 -8.55 1.71 8.13
CA ASP A 19 -8.11 0.42 7.61
C ASP A 19 -6.98 0.62 6.58
N HIS A 20 -7.10 1.61 5.69
CA HIS A 20 -6.05 1.95 4.73
C HIS A 20 -4.79 2.50 5.39
N ARG A 21 -4.92 3.34 6.42
CA ARG A 21 -3.79 3.86 7.20
C ARG A 21 -3.00 2.74 7.87
N ALA A 22 -3.71 1.77 8.47
CA ALA A 22 -3.07 0.60 9.06
C ALA A 22 -2.32 -0.25 8.02
N GLY A 23 -2.92 -0.44 6.84
CA GLY A 23 -2.29 -1.11 5.70
C GLY A 23 -1.08 -0.34 5.16
N ALA A 24 -1.14 1.00 5.12
CA ALA A 24 -0.05 1.85 4.65
C ALA A 24 1.22 1.68 5.49
N ALA A 25 1.11 1.61 6.83
CA ALA A 25 2.25 1.37 7.71
C ALA A 25 2.95 0.03 7.40
N ALA A 26 2.18 -1.04 7.13
CA ALA A 26 2.72 -2.32 6.72
C ALA A 26 3.37 -2.26 5.32
N GLY A 27 2.76 -1.51 4.40
CA GLY A 27 3.26 -1.27 3.05
C GLY A 27 4.60 -0.55 3.04
N VAL A 28 4.76 0.52 3.81
CA VAL A 28 6.04 1.24 3.98
C VAL A 28 7.12 0.30 4.53
N ALA A 29 6.80 -0.46 5.59
CA ALA A 29 7.77 -1.40 6.18
C ALA A 29 8.21 -2.48 5.19
N LEU A 30 7.29 -3.02 4.38
CA LEU A 30 7.59 -4.00 3.33
C LEU A 30 8.48 -3.37 2.25
N ALA A 31 8.13 -2.19 1.73
CA ALA A 31 8.87 -1.53 0.66
C ALA A 31 10.31 -1.20 1.09
N GLN A 32 10.50 -0.66 2.29
CA GLN A 32 11.82 -0.39 2.86
C GLN A 32 12.64 -1.67 3.08
N ARG A 33 12.01 -2.77 3.50
CA ARG A 33 12.69 -4.07 3.63
C ARG A 33 13.14 -4.57 2.27
N CYS A 34 12.27 -4.54 1.26
CA CYS A 34 12.61 -4.98 -0.11
C CYS A 34 13.76 -4.15 -0.70
N ALA A 35 13.75 -2.83 -0.51
CA ALA A 35 14.84 -1.95 -0.95
C ALA A 35 16.16 -2.34 -0.29
N ARG A 36 16.20 -2.49 1.03
CA ARG A 36 17.42 -2.91 1.75
C ARG A 36 17.91 -4.30 1.34
N SER A 37 17.01 -5.25 1.10
CA SER A 37 17.39 -6.61 0.68
C SER A 37 17.97 -6.69 -0.72
N ASN A 38 17.81 -5.63 -1.54
CA ASN A 38 18.30 -5.52 -2.90
C ASN A 38 19.30 -4.37 -3.08
N GLU A 39 19.83 -3.80 -1.99
CA GLU A 39 20.78 -2.68 -2.03
C GLU A 39 21.98 -2.99 -2.94
N GLY A 40 22.42 -1.99 -3.72
CA GLY A 40 23.52 -2.12 -4.67
C GLY A 40 23.15 -2.83 -5.97
N THR A 41 21.87 -3.06 -6.23
CA THR A 41 21.38 -3.63 -7.50
C THR A 41 20.42 -2.65 -8.21
N PRO A 42 20.26 -2.74 -9.55
CA PRO A 42 19.27 -1.93 -10.27
C PRO A 42 17.84 -2.07 -9.71
N LEU A 43 17.46 -3.25 -9.24
CA LEU A 43 16.18 -3.47 -8.56
C LEU A 43 16.12 -2.69 -7.24
N GLY A 44 17.23 -2.68 -6.48
CA GLY A 44 17.33 -1.93 -5.22
C GLY A 44 17.10 -0.44 -5.41
N ASP A 45 17.62 0.15 -6.48
CA ASP A 45 17.43 1.57 -6.80
C ASP A 45 15.95 1.87 -7.10
N VAL A 46 15.27 1.04 -7.90
CA VAL A 46 13.83 1.17 -8.18
C VAL A 46 13.01 1.03 -6.91
N LEU A 47 13.32 0.04 -6.08
CA LEU A 47 12.59 -0.20 -4.83
C LEU A 47 12.81 0.90 -3.79
N ALA A 48 14.00 1.52 -3.75
CA ALA A 48 14.27 2.64 -2.85
C ALA A 48 13.42 3.88 -3.23
N GLU A 49 13.30 4.16 -4.53
CA GLU A 49 12.43 5.24 -5.02
C GLU A 49 10.95 4.95 -4.71
N ILE A 50 10.46 3.75 -5.00
CA ILE A 50 9.08 3.35 -4.71
C ILE A 50 8.81 3.39 -3.20
N ALA A 51 9.75 2.98 -2.35
CA ALA A 51 9.60 3.02 -0.91
C ALA A 51 9.42 4.46 -0.38
N ARG A 52 10.19 5.41 -0.92
CA ARG A 52 10.04 6.84 -0.62
C ARG A 52 8.66 7.35 -1.03
N GLU A 53 8.24 7.05 -2.26
CA GLU A 53 6.93 7.47 -2.77
C GLU A 53 5.76 6.86 -1.97
N ILE A 54 5.87 5.61 -1.52
CA ILE A 54 4.85 4.96 -0.67
C ILE A 54 4.77 5.65 0.69
N ASP A 55 5.89 6.10 1.25
CA ASP A 55 5.89 6.85 2.52
C ASP A 55 5.27 8.25 2.34
N GLU A 56 5.56 8.96 1.24
CA GLU A 56 4.89 10.20 0.87
C GLU A 56 3.37 10.03 0.68
N ASP A 57 2.94 8.90 0.08
CA ASP A 57 1.52 8.58 -0.07
C ASP A 57 0.85 8.33 1.29
N ARG A 58 1.57 7.74 2.25
CA ARG A 58 1.08 7.59 3.63
C ARG A 58 0.91 8.94 4.32
N GLU A 59 1.87 9.86 4.15
CA GLU A 59 1.77 11.21 4.68
C GLU A 59 0.58 11.97 4.05
N ALA A 60 0.39 11.86 2.73
CA ALA A 60 -0.77 12.45 2.07
C ALA A 60 -2.10 11.89 2.60
N LEU A 61 -2.16 10.59 2.93
CA LEU A 61 -3.33 10.01 3.58
C LEU A 61 -3.57 10.59 4.98
N ASP A 62 -2.51 10.74 5.78
CA ASP A 62 -2.60 11.34 7.12
C ASP A 62 -3.10 12.80 7.05
N ASP A 63 -2.64 13.58 6.06
CA ASP A 63 -3.09 14.96 5.82
C ASP A 63 -4.57 15.02 5.39
N ILE A 64 -5.00 14.13 4.49
CA ILE A 64 -6.41 14.01 4.07
C ILE A 64 -7.29 13.65 5.27
N MET A 65 -6.88 12.68 6.09
CA MET A 65 -7.59 12.28 7.31
C MET A 65 -7.71 13.45 8.29
N GLY A 66 -6.66 14.26 8.43
CA GLY A 66 -6.67 15.47 9.26
C GLY A 66 -7.70 16.51 8.76
N ARG A 67 -7.78 16.75 7.45
CA ARG A 67 -8.79 17.66 6.85
C ARG A 67 -10.23 17.17 7.04
N LEU A 68 -10.42 15.86 7.05
CA LEU A 68 -11.72 15.20 7.26
C LEU A 68 -12.08 15.03 8.75
N ASP A 69 -11.28 15.57 9.68
CA ASP A 69 -11.45 15.41 11.14
C ASP A 69 -11.60 13.95 11.61
N VAL A 70 -10.92 13.03 10.92
CA VAL A 70 -10.87 11.61 11.30
C VAL A 70 -9.90 11.42 12.46
N SER A 71 -10.43 11.45 13.69
CA SER A 71 -9.63 11.45 14.92
C SER A 71 -9.02 10.09 15.27
N GLU A 72 -7.84 10.13 15.92
CA GLU A 72 -7.17 8.94 16.48
C GLU A 72 -7.98 8.24 17.61
N SER A 73 -8.93 8.94 18.25
CA SER A 73 -9.73 8.35 19.32
C SER A 73 -10.67 7.23 18.82
N GLN A 74 -11.03 7.26 17.55
CA GLN A 74 -11.75 6.17 16.89
C GLN A 74 -10.84 4.98 16.56
N LEU A 75 -9.51 5.19 16.55
CA LEU A 75 -8.49 4.17 16.28
C LEU A 75 -8.41 3.08 17.36
N LYS A 76 -8.62 3.42 18.63
CA LYS A 76 -8.40 2.50 19.76
C LYS A 76 -9.33 1.31 19.78
N SER A 77 -10.49 1.39 19.15
CA SER A 77 -11.45 0.29 19.08
C SER A 77 -11.20 -0.70 17.93
N LEU A 78 -10.38 -0.33 16.93
CA LEU A 78 -10.12 -1.11 15.71
C LEU A 78 -8.70 -1.68 15.63
N GLY A 79 -7.78 -1.24 16.49
CA GLY A 79 -6.38 -1.68 16.50
C GLY A 79 -6.17 -3.19 16.67
N ALA A 80 -7.14 -3.90 17.23
CA ALA A 80 -7.10 -5.37 17.34
C ALA A 80 -7.20 -6.08 15.98
N ARG A 81 -7.90 -5.49 14.98
CA ARG A 81 -8.06 -6.10 13.64
C ARG A 81 -6.87 -5.87 12.74
N ALA A 82 -6.21 -4.71 12.83
CA ALA A 82 -5.02 -4.40 12.04
C ALA A 82 -3.82 -5.30 12.43
N GLY A 83 -3.70 -5.66 13.72
CA GLY A 83 -2.68 -6.59 14.21
C GLY A 83 -2.77 -7.99 13.58
N GLU A 84 -3.97 -8.45 13.25
CA GLU A 84 -4.18 -9.75 12.62
C GLU A 84 -3.74 -9.78 11.14
N LEU A 85 -3.95 -8.67 10.42
CA LEU A 85 -3.52 -8.55 9.01
C LEU A 85 -1.99 -8.49 8.90
N VAL A 86 -1.34 -7.71 9.76
CA VAL A 86 0.13 -7.61 9.86
C VAL A 86 0.74 -8.93 10.32
N GLY A 87 0.06 -9.65 11.21
CA GLY A 87 0.47 -10.97 11.70
C GLY A 87 0.54 -12.03 10.59
N ARG A 88 -0.40 -12.01 9.64
CA ARG A 88 -0.43 -12.95 8.51
C ARG A 88 0.72 -12.72 7.52
N VAL A 89 1.13 -11.49 7.30
CA VAL A 89 2.31 -11.16 6.46
C VAL A 89 3.61 -11.54 7.16
N LYS A 90 3.64 -11.51 8.50
CA LYS A 90 4.83 -11.80 9.30
C LYS A 90 5.13 -13.29 9.45
N THR A 91 4.11 -14.18 9.39
CA THR A 91 4.26 -15.63 9.58
C THR A 91 4.75 -16.37 8.33
N ASN A 92 4.67 -15.78 7.14
CA ASN A 92 5.22 -16.38 5.92
C ASN A 92 6.69 -15.99 5.63
N GLY A 93 7.36 -15.29 6.53
CA GLY A 93 8.68 -14.67 6.31
C GLY A 93 9.88 -15.43 6.88
N VAL A 94 9.76 -16.69 7.30
CA VAL A 94 10.92 -17.49 7.71
C VAL A 94 11.29 -18.47 6.58
N LEU A 95 11.79 -17.92 5.48
CA LEU A 95 12.67 -18.66 4.60
C LEU A 95 14.10 -18.30 5.01
N THR A 96 14.86 -19.30 5.42
CA THR A 96 16.28 -19.20 5.73
C THR A 96 17.04 -18.90 4.43
N GLY A 97 17.32 -17.61 4.20
CA GLY A 97 18.00 -17.08 3.04
C GLY A 97 17.10 -16.35 2.05
N TYR A 98 17.57 -15.19 1.57
CA TYR A 98 16.89 -14.40 0.54
C TYR A 98 17.01 -15.13 -0.81
N SER A 99 15.97 -15.80 -1.23
CA SER A 99 15.95 -16.61 -2.46
C SER A 99 15.34 -15.82 -3.63
N PRO A 100 15.63 -16.22 -4.90
CA PRO A 100 14.98 -15.59 -6.06
C PRO A 100 13.43 -15.64 -6.00
N SER A 101 12.84 -16.72 -5.47
CA SER A 101 11.39 -16.83 -5.28
C SER A 101 10.85 -15.91 -4.19
N SER A 102 11.61 -15.62 -3.13
CA SER A 102 11.22 -14.64 -2.10
C SER A 102 11.03 -13.26 -2.70
N ARG A 103 11.89 -12.88 -3.64
CA ARG A 103 11.82 -11.61 -4.37
C ARG A 103 10.53 -11.49 -5.18
N VAL A 104 10.10 -12.55 -5.85
CA VAL A 104 8.83 -12.60 -6.59
C VAL A 104 7.65 -12.35 -5.66
N VAL A 105 7.56 -13.09 -4.55
CA VAL A 105 6.46 -12.95 -3.56
C VAL A 105 6.45 -11.59 -2.88
N GLU A 106 7.61 -11.00 -2.60
CA GLU A 106 7.71 -9.65 -2.04
C GLU A 106 7.17 -8.58 -3.01
N LEU A 107 7.53 -8.69 -4.29
CA LEU A 107 7.01 -7.79 -5.33
C LEU A 107 5.49 -7.94 -5.52
N GLU A 108 4.94 -9.16 -5.48
CA GLU A 108 3.50 -9.42 -5.48
C GLU A 108 2.81 -8.73 -4.29
N GLY A 109 3.40 -8.82 -3.10
CA GLY A 109 2.89 -8.14 -1.90
C GLY A 109 2.86 -6.62 -2.06
N LEU A 110 3.90 -6.02 -2.66
CA LEU A 110 3.95 -4.59 -2.95
C LEU A 110 2.89 -4.19 -4.00
N ILE A 111 2.76 -4.95 -5.09
CA ILE A 111 1.75 -4.70 -6.14
C ILE A 111 0.34 -4.74 -5.52
N ALA A 112 0.05 -5.74 -4.69
CA ALA A 112 -1.25 -5.85 -4.02
C ALA A 112 -1.52 -4.65 -3.10
N GLY A 113 -0.55 -4.24 -2.29
CA GLY A 113 -0.66 -3.08 -1.39
C GLY A 113 -0.88 -1.77 -2.15
N VAL A 114 -0.10 -1.52 -3.20
CA VAL A 114 -0.23 -0.31 -4.04
C VAL A 114 -1.54 -0.33 -4.83
N SER A 115 -2.01 -1.50 -5.27
CA SER A 115 -3.32 -1.63 -5.92
C SER A 115 -4.46 -1.25 -4.97
N GLY A 116 -4.40 -1.68 -3.69
CA GLY A 116 -5.34 -1.26 -2.66
C GLY A 116 -5.32 0.26 -2.44
N LYS A 117 -4.13 0.86 -2.35
CA LYS A 117 -3.96 2.31 -2.24
C LYS A 117 -4.51 3.06 -3.46
N ARG A 118 -4.29 2.58 -4.67
CA ARG A 118 -4.89 3.17 -5.88
C ARG A 118 -6.42 3.19 -5.82
N GLN A 119 -7.04 2.11 -5.30
CA GLN A 119 -8.49 2.06 -5.11
C GLN A 119 -8.97 3.04 -4.03
N LEU A 120 -8.18 3.26 -2.97
CA LEU A 120 -8.46 4.31 -2.00
C LEU A 120 -8.60 5.68 -2.68
N TRP A 121 -7.61 6.08 -3.49
CA TRP A 121 -7.65 7.36 -4.19
C TRP A 121 -8.83 7.47 -5.16
N ALA A 122 -9.17 6.38 -5.87
CA ALA A 122 -10.35 6.33 -6.72
C ALA A 122 -11.65 6.51 -5.92
N SER A 123 -11.77 5.86 -4.75
CA SER A 123 -12.95 5.97 -3.88
C SER A 123 -13.12 7.39 -3.34
N LEU A 124 -12.02 8.03 -2.90
CA LEU A 124 -12.06 9.43 -2.45
C LEU A 124 -12.43 10.38 -3.58
N SER A 125 -11.86 10.18 -4.78
CA SER A 125 -12.21 10.98 -5.96
C SER A 125 -13.70 10.90 -6.31
N ALA A 126 -14.31 9.74 -6.15
CA ALA A 126 -15.75 9.56 -6.41
C ALA A 126 -16.65 10.35 -5.47
N THR A 127 -16.13 10.78 -4.30
CA THR A 127 -16.88 11.54 -3.30
C THR A 127 -16.44 13.01 -3.20
N ALA A 128 -15.40 13.42 -3.92
CA ALA A 128 -14.80 14.76 -3.82
C ALA A 128 -15.80 15.88 -4.15
N SER A 129 -16.72 15.69 -5.10
CA SER A 129 -17.74 16.69 -5.46
C SER A 129 -18.73 17.03 -4.32
N THR A 130 -18.82 16.17 -3.29
CA THR A 130 -19.71 16.36 -2.13
C THR A 130 -18.97 16.69 -0.85
N ARG A 131 -17.62 16.81 -0.90
CA ARG A 131 -16.75 17.04 0.26
C ARG A 131 -15.71 18.10 -0.08
N SER A 132 -15.88 19.29 0.44
CA SER A 132 -14.98 20.44 0.19
C SER A 132 -13.56 20.23 0.71
N GLU A 133 -13.36 19.29 1.64
CA GLU A 133 -12.08 18.93 2.25
C GLU A 133 -11.20 18.08 1.31
N LEU A 134 -11.78 17.54 0.23
CA LEU A 134 -11.09 16.73 -0.77
C LEU A 134 -10.74 17.54 -2.01
N ASP A 135 -9.46 17.57 -2.36
CA ASP A 135 -8.98 18.20 -3.59
C ASP A 135 -8.90 17.15 -4.72
N GLU A 136 -9.73 17.33 -5.76
CA GLU A 136 -9.75 16.43 -6.93
C GLU A 136 -8.42 16.38 -7.67
N ALA A 137 -7.66 17.48 -7.73
CA ALA A 137 -6.38 17.52 -8.43
C ALA A 137 -5.33 16.75 -7.67
N GLU A 138 -5.28 16.88 -6.35
CA GLU A 138 -4.44 16.09 -5.45
C GLU A 138 -4.74 14.59 -5.59
N LEU A 139 -6.01 14.20 -5.48
CA LEU A 139 -6.42 12.80 -5.57
C LEU A 139 -6.10 12.17 -6.94
N ARG A 140 -6.24 12.95 -8.01
CA ARG A 140 -5.85 12.51 -9.35
C ARG A 140 -4.35 12.29 -9.48
N ALA A 141 -3.55 13.16 -8.88
CA ALA A 141 -2.09 13.01 -8.86
C ALA A 141 -1.66 11.77 -8.05
N LEU A 142 -2.26 11.55 -6.88
CA LEU A 142 -2.02 10.36 -6.05
C LEU A 142 -2.41 9.05 -6.77
N PHE A 143 -3.54 9.05 -7.47
CA PHE A 143 -3.98 7.91 -8.29
C PHE A 143 -3.00 7.62 -9.43
N ALA A 144 -2.54 8.65 -10.14
CA ALA A 144 -1.59 8.51 -11.24
C ALA A 144 -0.23 7.99 -10.73
N ARG A 145 0.25 8.48 -9.58
CA ARG A 145 1.48 7.99 -8.93
C ARG A 145 1.35 6.52 -8.55
N ALA A 146 0.25 6.11 -7.93
CA ALA A 146 0.01 4.70 -7.60
C ALA A 146 -0.03 3.81 -8.86
N THR A 147 -0.58 4.29 -9.98
CA THR A 147 -0.58 3.57 -11.26
C THR A 147 0.85 3.38 -11.78
N SER A 148 1.67 4.44 -11.78
CA SER A 148 3.08 4.36 -12.18
C SER A 148 3.90 3.43 -11.28
N GLN A 149 3.63 3.40 -9.97
CA GLN A 149 4.28 2.47 -9.05
C GLN A 149 3.95 1.01 -9.41
N ILE A 150 2.68 0.70 -9.73
CA ILE A 150 2.27 -0.65 -10.15
C ILE A 150 3.01 -1.06 -11.41
N GLU A 151 3.04 -0.21 -12.44
CA GLU A 151 3.72 -0.50 -13.71
C GLU A 151 5.21 -0.82 -13.51
N ARG A 152 5.90 -0.03 -12.68
CA ARG A 152 7.31 -0.26 -12.33
C ARG A 152 7.50 -1.57 -11.55
N LEU A 153 6.63 -1.85 -10.57
CA LEU A 153 6.68 -3.09 -9.79
C LEU A 153 6.40 -4.32 -10.64
N GLU A 154 5.42 -4.26 -11.55
CA GLU A 154 5.09 -5.36 -12.47
C GLU A 154 6.24 -5.67 -13.42
N ALA A 155 6.94 -4.63 -13.93
CA ALA A 155 8.13 -4.82 -14.74
C ALA A 155 9.25 -5.55 -13.98
N GLU A 156 9.49 -5.18 -12.71
CA GLU A 156 10.49 -5.85 -11.86
C GLU A 156 10.05 -7.26 -11.45
N HIS A 157 8.75 -7.45 -11.18
CA HIS A 157 8.18 -8.77 -10.88
C HIS A 157 8.40 -9.73 -12.06
N HIS A 158 8.14 -9.27 -13.30
CA HIS A 158 8.37 -10.09 -14.48
C HIS A 158 9.85 -10.52 -14.59
N ARG A 159 10.80 -9.59 -14.41
CA ARG A 159 12.24 -9.89 -14.42
C ARG A 159 12.62 -10.88 -13.33
N ALA A 160 12.10 -10.68 -12.11
CA ALA A 160 12.36 -11.56 -10.98
C ALA A 160 11.81 -12.97 -11.22
N ALA A 161 10.60 -13.09 -11.79
CA ALA A 161 9.97 -14.36 -12.11
C ALA A 161 10.77 -15.14 -13.19
N VAL A 162 11.21 -14.44 -14.25
CA VAL A 162 12.10 -15.04 -15.28
C VAL A 162 13.38 -15.56 -14.63
N THR A 163 14.03 -14.75 -13.79
CA THR A 163 15.27 -15.15 -13.10
C THR A 163 15.04 -16.35 -12.16
N ALA A 164 13.91 -16.37 -11.46
CA ALA A 164 13.62 -17.42 -10.47
C ALA A 164 13.21 -18.75 -11.10
N PHE A 165 12.48 -18.72 -12.24
CA PHE A 165 11.78 -19.90 -12.74
C PHE A 165 12.23 -20.41 -14.11
N SER A 166 13.03 -19.64 -14.89
CA SER A 166 13.44 -20.08 -16.22
C SER A 166 14.71 -20.96 -16.25
N GLY A 167 15.31 -21.27 -15.08
CA GLY A 167 16.54 -22.07 -15.01
C GLY A 167 17.78 -21.41 -15.66
N ALA A 168 17.69 -20.19 -16.15
CA ALA A 168 18.76 -19.47 -16.84
C ALA A 168 19.86 -18.92 -15.89
N GLY A 169 19.87 -19.32 -14.63
CA GLY A 169 20.75 -18.81 -13.58
C GLY A 169 21.83 -19.75 -13.08
N THR A 170 22.22 -20.79 -13.83
CA THR A 170 23.35 -21.67 -13.42
C THR A 170 24.32 -21.86 -14.59
N ALA A 171 24.92 -20.77 -15.04
CA ALA A 171 26.13 -20.83 -15.85
C ALA A 171 26.99 -19.63 -15.45
N LEU A 172 27.79 -19.82 -14.41
CA LEU A 172 29.20 -19.46 -14.15
C LEU A 172 29.50 -19.63 -12.68
#